data_30f9cc178704768f0ae031a8422f0a52
#
_entry.id   30f9cc178704768f0ae031a8422f0a52
#
_cell.length_a   1.000
_cell.length_b   1.000
_cell.length_c   1.000
_cell.angle_alpha   90.00
_cell.angle_beta   90.00
_cell.angle_gamma   90.00
#
_symmetry.space_group_name_H-M   'P 1'
#
loop_
_entity.id
_entity.type
_entity.pdbx_description
1 polymer ?
#
loop_
_entity_poly.entity_id
_entity_poly.type
_entity_poly.pdbx_seq_one_letter_code
_entity_poly.pdbx_strand_id
1 'polypeptide(L)'
;MSKPTKKSLEKDPGLKEYPCLNDKTVTTGFEPQYTYQGPWVMRHLLEKKPKKHVDVGSWTAYLGFFSSLQPTEFVDIRPAELSLPGLTPREGSVLRLPYANHSLESLSCLHVVEHIGLGRYGDPIDPLGTMKALKELSRVVAKGGDLYLSLPVGEEKIFFNAHRVTHPRVVLENMEGMKLVSLSGVLDDGQYLECAGLDLLSRQKYGCGFFHFTKLT
;
A
#
# COMPACT_ATOMS: atom_id res chain seq x y z
N MET A 1 -44.80 4.37 -16.42
CA MET A 1 -43.61 4.25 -17.27
C MET A 1 -43.29 2.75 -17.41
N SER A 2 -43.42 2.17 -18.61
CA SER A 2 -43.08 0.76 -18.86
C SER A 2 -41.56 0.59 -18.80
N LYS A 3 -41.08 -0.50 -18.17
CA LYS A 3 -39.64 -0.83 -18.13
C LYS A 3 -39.12 -0.99 -19.56
N PRO A 4 -37.96 -0.42 -19.91
CA PRO A 4 -37.34 -0.61 -21.21
C PRO A 4 -37.09 -2.12 -21.45
N THR A 5 -37.51 -2.62 -22.61
CA THR A 5 -37.25 -4.01 -23.00
C THR A 5 -36.02 -4.07 -23.90
N LYS A 6 -35.36 -5.24 -24.00
CA LYS A 6 -34.21 -5.45 -24.90
C LYS A 6 -34.53 -4.98 -26.35
N LYS A 7 -35.74 -5.25 -26.84
CA LYS A 7 -36.24 -4.79 -28.15
C LYS A 7 -36.31 -3.27 -28.32
N SER A 8 -36.52 -2.50 -27.22
CA SER A 8 -36.55 -1.03 -27.32
C SER A 8 -35.15 -0.42 -27.39
N LEU A 9 -34.14 -1.11 -26.87
CA LEU A 9 -32.73 -0.70 -26.95
C LEU A 9 -32.11 -1.02 -28.31
N GLU A 10 -32.51 -2.15 -28.96
CA GLU A 10 -32.00 -2.58 -30.29
C GLU A 10 -32.31 -1.59 -31.42
N LYS A 11 -33.18 -0.61 -31.18
CA LYS A 11 -33.54 0.46 -32.15
C LYS A 11 -32.74 1.75 -31.96
N ASP A 12 -31.86 1.80 -30.97
CA ASP A 12 -31.00 2.96 -30.73
C ASP A 12 -29.83 2.95 -31.72
N PRO A 13 -29.70 3.94 -32.61
CA PRO A 13 -28.61 3.99 -33.59
C PRO A 13 -27.21 4.21 -32.92
N GLY A 14 -27.17 4.57 -31.63
CA GLY A 14 -25.97 4.70 -30.84
C GLY A 14 -25.57 3.44 -30.05
N LEU A 15 -26.40 2.37 -30.13
CA LEU A 15 -26.13 1.14 -29.38
C LEU A 15 -24.85 0.47 -29.86
N LYS A 16 -23.91 0.31 -28.94
CA LYS A 16 -22.72 -0.53 -29.12
C LYS A 16 -22.78 -1.69 -28.12
N GLU A 17 -22.68 -2.91 -28.67
CA GLU A 17 -22.61 -4.09 -27.79
C GLU A 17 -21.28 -4.14 -27.04
N TYR A 18 -21.34 -4.25 -25.72
CA TYR A 18 -20.22 -4.48 -24.83
C TYR A 18 -20.59 -5.60 -23.85
N PRO A 19 -20.31 -6.86 -24.21
CA PRO A 19 -20.76 -7.99 -23.40
C PRO A 19 -19.97 -8.12 -22.10
N CYS A 20 -20.64 -7.88 -20.98
CA CYS A 20 -20.12 -8.12 -19.63
C CYS A 20 -20.61 -9.51 -19.16
N LEU A 21 -19.92 -10.58 -19.54
CA LEU A 21 -20.37 -11.94 -19.34
C LEU A 21 -20.19 -12.46 -17.91
N ASN A 22 -19.23 -11.86 -17.14
CA ASN A 22 -18.83 -12.33 -15.82
C ASN A 22 -19.36 -11.46 -14.67
N ASP A 23 -20.11 -10.40 -14.94
CA ASP A 23 -20.54 -9.42 -13.92
C ASP A 23 -21.74 -9.89 -13.10
N LYS A 24 -22.47 -10.92 -13.57
CA LYS A 24 -23.62 -11.48 -12.87
C LYS A 24 -23.15 -12.48 -11.79
N THR A 25 -22.68 -11.96 -10.67
CA THR A 25 -22.23 -12.73 -9.53
C THR A 25 -23.23 -12.63 -8.36
N VAL A 26 -23.13 -13.53 -7.38
CA VAL A 26 -23.96 -13.51 -6.15
C VAL A 26 -23.55 -12.34 -5.24
N THR A 27 -22.25 -12.01 -5.22
CA THR A 27 -21.66 -10.92 -4.42
C THR A 27 -20.78 -10.05 -5.30
N THR A 28 -20.64 -8.79 -4.94
CA THR A 28 -19.66 -7.91 -5.58
C THR A 28 -18.24 -8.36 -5.21
N GLY A 29 -17.44 -8.69 -6.22
CA GLY A 29 -16.02 -9.00 -6.04
C GLY A 29 -15.21 -7.76 -5.64
N PHE A 30 -14.20 -7.93 -4.81
CA PHE A 30 -13.24 -6.88 -4.48
C PHE A 30 -11.86 -7.51 -4.24
N GLU A 31 -10.81 -6.69 -4.29
CA GLU A 31 -9.45 -7.11 -3.96
C GLU A 31 -9.17 -6.79 -2.48
N PRO A 32 -9.07 -7.82 -1.59
CA PRO A 32 -9.05 -7.59 -0.14
C PRO A 32 -7.86 -6.74 0.33
N GLN A 33 -6.65 -7.04 -0.15
CA GLN A 33 -5.44 -6.36 0.31
C GLN A 33 -5.53 -4.85 0.06
N TYR A 34 -5.90 -4.44 -1.17
CA TYR A 34 -6.06 -3.04 -1.53
C TYR A 34 -7.29 -2.40 -0.87
N THR A 35 -8.38 -3.15 -0.72
CA THR A 35 -9.60 -2.61 -0.10
C THR A 35 -9.42 -2.27 1.37
N TYR A 36 -8.66 -3.07 2.13
CA TYR A 36 -8.50 -2.87 3.58
C TYR A 36 -7.35 -1.94 3.96
N GLN A 37 -6.23 -1.91 3.21
CA GLN A 37 -5.05 -1.14 3.63
C GLN A 37 -5.24 0.38 3.60
N GLY A 38 -5.96 0.92 2.62
CA GLY A 38 -6.25 2.36 2.54
C GLY A 38 -7.05 2.85 3.75
N PRO A 39 -8.24 2.27 4.04
CA PRO A 39 -9.00 2.59 5.24
C PRO A 39 -8.25 2.35 6.56
N TRP A 40 -7.35 1.35 6.60
CA TRP A 40 -6.50 1.10 7.75
C TRP A 40 -5.57 2.29 8.04
N VAL A 41 -4.83 2.78 7.04
CA VAL A 41 -4.00 3.99 7.20
C VAL A 41 -4.86 5.20 7.55
N MET A 42 -6.01 5.39 6.89
CA MET A 42 -6.89 6.52 7.16
C MET A 42 -7.35 6.59 8.62
N ARG A 43 -7.69 5.46 9.24
CA ARG A 43 -8.06 5.44 10.67
C ARG A 43 -6.93 5.97 11.55
N HIS A 44 -5.69 5.55 11.28
CA HIS A 44 -4.52 6.06 12.00
C HIS A 44 -4.28 7.57 11.77
N LEU A 45 -4.42 8.05 10.54
CA LEU A 45 -4.27 9.47 10.23
C LEU A 45 -5.33 10.33 10.92
N LEU A 46 -6.59 9.86 11.00
CA LEU A 46 -7.67 10.52 11.73
C LEU A 46 -7.43 10.59 13.23
N GLU A 47 -6.84 9.54 13.81
CA GLU A 47 -6.49 9.47 15.23
C GLU A 47 -5.28 10.35 15.56
N LYS A 48 -4.18 10.20 14.82
CA LYS A 48 -2.89 10.84 15.07
C LYS A 48 -2.84 12.31 14.65
N LYS A 49 -3.58 12.66 13.58
CA LYS A 49 -3.67 14.03 13.01
C LYS A 49 -2.29 14.66 12.78
N PRO A 50 -1.39 14.01 12.02
CA PRO A 50 -0.08 14.58 11.75
C PRO A 50 -0.23 15.91 10.99
N LYS A 51 0.71 16.82 11.19
CA LYS A 51 0.72 18.11 10.46
C LYS A 51 0.91 17.91 8.95
N LYS A 52 1.65 16.88 8.58
CA LYS A 52 1.92 16.48 7.20
C LYS A 52 2.09 14.96 7.15
N HIS A 53 1.58 14.35 6.09
CA HIS A 53 1.79 12.95 5.78
C HIS A 53 2.67 12.80 4.53
N VAL A 54 3.52 11.80 4.50
CA VAL A 54 4.29 11.40 3.30
C VAL A 54 3.87 10.00 2.93
N ASP A 55 3.53 9.81 1.67
CA ASP A 55 3.26 8.48 1.11
C ASP A 55 4.31 8.13 0.07
N VAL A 56 4.85 6.91 0.12
CA VAL A 56 5.87 6.43 -0.81
C VAL A 56 5.30 5.34 -1.69
N GLY A 57 5.03 5.68 -2.94
CA GLY A 57 4.73 4.75 -4.03
C GLY A 57 3.43 3.96 -3.91
N SER A 58 2.54 4.27 -2.97
CA SER A 58 1.29 3.53 -2.80
C SER A 58 0.32 3.74 -3.97
N TRP A 59 -0.74 2.97 -4.01
CA TRP A 59 -1.74 3.11 -5.05
C TRP A 59 -2.38 4.52 -5.03
N THR A 60 -2.35 5.18 -6.18
CA THR A 60 -2.79 6.58 -6.33
C THR A 60 -4.22 6.86 -5.88
N ALA A 61 -5.10 5.84 -5.87
CA ALA A 61 -6.47 6.00 -5.37
C ALA A 61 -6.53 6.39 -3.87
N TYR A 62 -5.50 6.07 -3.07
CA TYR A 62 -5.46 6.47 -1.64
C TYR A 62 -5.10 7.93 -1.45
N LEU A 63 -4.33 8.51 -2.37
CA LEU A 63 -3.77 9.87 -2.25
C LEU A 63 -4.87 10.94 -2.13
N GLY A 64 -5.99 10.75 -2.85
CA GLY A 64 -7.15 11.63 -2.74
C GLY A 64 -7.77 11.63 -1.33
N PHE A 65 -7.80 10.48 -0.69
CA PHE A 65 -8.30 10.37 0.69
C PHE A 65 -7.30 10.94 1.68
N PHE A 66 -6.02 10.61 1.57
CA PHE A 66 -4.98 11.10 2.47
C PHE A 66 -4.86 12.63 2.40
N SER A 67 -4.79 13.20 1.19
CA SER A 67 -4.70 14.65 0.99
C SER A 67 -5.94 15.43 1.42
N SER A 68 -7.09 14.78 1.54
CA SER A 68 -8.31 15.38 2.08
C SER A 68 -8.29 15.49 3.61
N LEU A 69 -7.44 14.71 4.30
CA LEU A 69 -7.32 14.74 5.76
C LEU A 69 -6.25 15.74 6.22
N GLN A 70 -5.09 15.76 5.57
CA GLN A 70 -3.97 16.65 5.87
C GLN A 70 -3.07 16.86 4.64
N PRO A 71 -2.21 17.88 4.63
CA PRO A 71 -1.21 18.05 3.57
C PRO A 71 -0.42 16.75 3.38
N THR A 72 -0.45 16.21 2.15
CA THR A 72 0.18 14.94 1.81
C THR A 72 1.22 15.14 0.70
N GLU A 73 2.43 14.62 0.88
CA GLU A 73 3.45 14.54 -0.16
C GLU A 73 3.53 13.11 -0.67
N PHE A 74 3.42 12.94 -1.99
CA PHE A 74 3.52 11.63 -2.65
C PHE A 74 4.88 11.49 -3.32
N VAL A 75 5.67 10.53 -2.88
CA VAL A 75 7.02 10.25 -3.41
C VAL A 75 7.00 9.00 -4.25
N ASP A 76 7.40 9.12 -5.50
CA ASP A 76 7.56 7.99 -6.43
C ASP A 76 8.73 8.26 -7.38
N ILE A 77 9.36 7.22 -7.92
CA ILE A 77 10.36 7.35 -8.99
C ILE A 77 9.75 7.87 -10.30
N ARG A 78 8.44 7.78 -10.43
CA ARG A 78 7.60 8.26 -11.53
C ARG A 78 6.38 8.97 -10.95
N PRO A 79 6.54 10.18 -10.38
CA PRO A 79 5.44 10.88 -9.73
C PRO A 79 4.23 10.97 -10.64
N ALA A 80 3.05 10.66 -10.10
CA ALA A 80 1.81 10.79 -10.85
C ALA A 80 1.51 12.27 -11.12
N GLU A 81 1.10 12.62 -12.33
CA GLU A 81 0.64 13.96 -12.70
C GLU A 81 -0.79 14.20 -12.16
N LEU A 82 -0.92 14.20 -10.83
CA LEU A 82 -2.18 14.42 -10.12
C LEU A 82 -2.23 15.83 -9.56
N SER A 83 -3.31 16.55 -9.88
CA SER A 83 -3.62 17.86 -9.31
C SER A 83 -4.80 17.72 -8.34
N LEU A 84 -4.49 17.49 -7.06
CA LEU A 84 -5.47 17.40 -5.99
C LEU A 84 -5.15 18.42 -4.89
N PRO A 85 -6.17 19.08 -4.28
CA PRO A 85 -5.95 19.94 -3.12
C PRO A 85 -5.23 19.19 -2.00
N GLY A 86 -4.20 19.81 -1.43
CA GLY A 86 -3.44 19.21 -0.33
C GLY A 86 -2.43 18.12 -0.74
N LEU A 87 -2.33 17.76 -2.03
CA LEU A 87 -1.36 16.79 -2.55
C LEU A 87 -0.18 17.48 -3.23
N THR A 88 1.04 17.05 -2.91
CA THR A 88 2.26 17.51 -3.56
C THR A 88 3.04 16.29 -4.08
N PRO A 89 3.04 16.02 -5.39
CA PRO A 89 3.88 14.97 -5.97
C PRO A 89 5.37 15.36 -5.89
N ARG A 90 6.22 14.37 -5.64
CA ARG A 90 7.68 14.54 -5.56
C ARG A 90 8.39 13.33 -6.14
N GLU A 91 9.42 13.57 -6.97
CA GLU A 91 10.29 12.50 -7.43
C GLU A 91 11.21 12.03 -6.31
N GLY A 92 11.33 10.70 -6.17
CA GLY A 92 12.23 10.09 -5.19
C GLY A 92 12.16 8.58 -5.21
N SER A 93 13.24 7.95 -4.77
CA SER A 93 13.34 6.49 -4.66
C SER A 93 13.21 6.05 -3.20
N VAL A 94 12.47 4.97 -2.94
CA VAL A 94 12.39 4.33 -1.63
C VAL A 94 13.75 3.79 -1.14
N LEU A 95 14.73 3.66 -2.03
CA LEU A 95 16.11 3.30 -1.68
C LEU A 95 16.94 4.50 -1.22
N ARG A 96 16.49 5.72 -1.49
CA ARG A 96 17.13 6.98 -1.09
C ARG A 96 16.10 8.10 -1.10
N LEU A 97 15.32 8.19 -0.03
CA LEU A 97 14.29 9.20 0.12
C LEU A 97 14.91 10.60 0.30
N PRO A 98 14.32 11.63 -0.31
CA PRO A 98 14.86 13.01 -0.27
C PRO A 98 14.56 13.72 1.06
N TYR A 99 14.76 13.01 2.18
CA TYR A 99 14.53 13.51 3.55
C TYR A 99 15.73 13.26 4.45
N ALA A 100 15.92 14.16 5.40
CA ALA A 100 16.92 13.99 6.45
C ALA A 100 16.56 12.81 7.37
N ASN A 101 17.54 12.31 8.11
CA ASN A 101 17.29 11.32 9.16
C ASN A 101 16.30 11.88 10.18
N HIS A 102 15.38 11.04 10.62
CA HIS A 102 14.43 11.37 11.70
C HIS A 102 13.64 12.67 11.48
N SER A 103 13.15 12.90 10.24
CA SER A 103 12.46 14.14 9.87
C SER A 103 10.98 14.00 9.57
N LEU A 104 10.46 12.79 9.37
CA LEU A 104 9.07 12.57 9.00
C LEU A 104 8.23 12.13 10.19
N GLU A 105 7.21 12.91 10.52
CA GLU A 105 6.25 12.61 11.59
C GLU A 105 5.32 11.44 11.22
N SER A 106 4.93 11.35 9.95
CA SER A 106 3.99 10.34 9.46
C SER A 106 4.37 9.89 8.06
N LEU A 107 4.52 8.59 7.86
CA LEU A 107 4.96 7.96 6.62
C LEU A 107 4.11 6.73 6.31
N SER A 108 3.69 6.56 5.04
CA SER A 108 3.13 5.29 4.54
C SER A 108 3.91 4.77 3.34
N CYS A 109 3.90 3.44 3.20
CA CYS A 109 4.46 2.72 2.06
C CYS A 109 3.69 1.40 1.89
N LEU A 110 2.75 1.37 0.93
CA LEU A 110 1.77 0.29 0.84
C LEU A 110 1.92 -0.46 -0.48
N HIS A 111 2.29 -1.74 -0.42
CA HIS A 111 2.53 -2.58 -1.60
C HIS A 111 3.59 -2.03 -2.56
N VAL A 112 4.77 -1.70 -2.03
CA VAL A 112 5.89 -1.12 -2.78
C VAL A 112 7.18 -1.90 -2.60
N VAL A 113 7.59 -2.14 -1.34
CA VAL A 113 8.92 -2.67 -1.03
C VAL A 113 9.16 -4.07 -1.59
N GLU A 114 8.12 -4.85 -1.81
CA GLU A 114 8.16 -6.18 -2.41
C GLU A 114 8.63 -6.19 -3.86
N HIS A 115 8.55 -5.05 -4.54
CA HIS A 115 8.96 -4.92 -5.94
C HIS A 115 10.42 -4.51 -6.10
N ILE A 116 11.03 -3.94 -5.06
CA ILE A 116 12.34 -3.29 -5.15
C ILE A 116 13.46 -4.30 -5.40
N GLY A 117 14.30 -4.00 -6.39
CA GLY A 117 15.42 -4.87 -6.80
C GLY A 117 15.01 -6.05 -7.66
N LEU A 118 13.84 -6.00 -8.31
CA LEU A 118 13.39 -7.01 -9.28
C LEU A 118 13.42 -6.52 -10.73
N GLY A 119 13.82 -5.28 -10.97
CA GLY A 119 13.86 -4.68 -12.31
C GLY A 119 12.49 -4.37 -12.91
N ARG A 120 11.41 -4.49 -12.11
CA ARG A 120 10.03 -4.33 -12.58
C ARG A 120 9.77 -2.94 -13.15
N TYR A 121 10.32 -1.92 -12.53
CA TYR A 121 10.13 -0.52 -12.90
C TYR A 121 11.38 0.13 -13.48
N GLY A 122 12.34 -0.68 -13.93
CA GLY A 122 13.64 -0.20 -14.44
C GLY A 122 14.70 -0.05 -13.35
N ASP A 123 14.39 -0.45 -12.13
CA ASP A 123 15.33 -0.49 -11.02
C ASP A 123 16.38 -1.60 -11.20
N PRO A 124 17.61 -1.42 -10.72
CA PRO A 124 18.63 -2.47 -10.78
C PRO A 124 18.21 -3.73 -10.04
N ILE A 125 18.61 -4.91 -10.57
CA ILE A 125 18.42 -6.18 -9.86
C ILE A 125 19.27 -6.18 -8.60
N ASP A 126 18.60 -6.31 -7.45
CA ASP A 126 19.21 -6.31 -6.12
C ASP A 126 18.48 -7.29 -5.20
N PRO A 127 19.09 -8.43 -4.85
CA PRO A 127 18.46 -9.39 -3.92
C PRO A 127 18.10 -8.79 -2.56
N LEU A 128 18.79 -7.73 -2.13
CA LEU A 128 18.57 -7.04 -0.87
C LEU A 128 17.68 -5.80 -1.00
N GLY A 129 17.07 -5.57 -2.15
CA GLY A 129 16.29 -4.36 -2.42
C GLY A 129 15.20 -4.08 -1.40
N THR A 130 14.38 -5.08 -1.06
CA THR A 130 13.36 -4.96 -0.01
C THR A 130 13.95 -4.55 1.34
N MET A 131 15.04 -5.21 1.80
CA MET A 131 15.68 -4.90 3.09
C MET A 131 16.28 -3.48 3.12
N LYS A 132 16.88 -3.04 2.00
CA LYS A 132 17.39 -1.68 1.87
C LYS A 132 16.27 -0.64 1.94
N ALA A 133 15.13 -0.91 1.28
CA ALA A 133 13.95 -0.05 1.34
C ALA A 133 13.39 0.05 2.77
N LEU A 134 13.26 -1.07 3.49
CA LEU A 134 12.81 -1.10 4.89
C LEU A 134 13.71 -0.24 5.79
N LYS A 135 15.03 -0.37 5.65
CA LYS A 135 16.01 0.45 6.41
C LYS A 135 15.89 1.93 6.07
N GLU A 136 15.69 2.27 4.81
CA GLU A 136 15.55 3.65 4.38
C GLU A 136 14.25 4.29 4.92
N LEU A 137 13.14 3.54 4.89
CA LEU A 137 11.88 3.98 5.51
C LEU A 137 12.08 4.24 7.01
N SER A 138 12.75 3.32 7.72
CA SER A 138 13.01 3.51 9.16
C SER A 138 13.94 4.69 9.44
N ARG A 139 14.90 5.01 8.54
CA ARG A 139 15.85 6.12 8.69
C ARG A 139 15.16 7.48 8.74
N VAL A 140 14.16 7.70 7.88
CA VAL A 140 13.54 9.02 7.71
C VAL A 140 12.47 9.32 8.75
N VAL A 141 11.89 8.32 9.41
CA VAL A 141 10.84 8.54 10.43
C VAL A 141 11.42 9.23 11.65
N ALA A 142 10.77 10.31 12.09
CA ALA A 142 11.15 11.09 13.26
C ALA A 142 10.96 10.31 14.55
N LYS A 143 11.68 10.67 15.60
CA LYS A 143 11.44 10.11 16.95
C LYS A 143 10.00 10.38 17.38
N GLY A 144 9.30 9.32 17.77
CA GLY A 144 7.86 9.36 18.08
C GLY A 144 6.95 9.42 16.85
N GLY A 145 7.50 9.48 15.64
CA GLY A 145 6.74 9.43 14.39
C GLY A 145 6.32 8.01 14.02
N ASP A 146 5.36 7.91 13.13
CA ASP A 146 4.69 6.66 12.75
C ASP A 146 5.00 6.27 11.29
N LEU A 147 5.18 4.96 11.05
CA LEU A 147 5.26 4.33 9.75
C LEU A 147 4.13 3.32 9.59
N TYR A 148 3.39 3.45 8.51
CA TYR A 148 2.36 2.51 8.07
C TYR A 148 2.87 1.76 6.83
N LEU A 149 3.16 0.49 7.01
CA LEU A 149 3.76 -0.35 5.97
C LEU A 149 2.84 -1.52 5.65
N SER A 150 2.62 -1.79 4.36
CA SER A 150 2.02 -3.05 3.96
C SER A 150 2.80 -3.72 2.84
N LEU A 151 2.86 -5.04 2.87
CA LEU A 151 3.50 -5.86 1.84
C LEU A 151 2.97 -7.29 1.91
N PRO A 152 3.12 -8.07 0.82
CA PRO A 152 2.84 -9.50 0.84
C PRO A 152 3.73 -10.22 1.83
N VAL A 153 3.09 -11.01 2.72
CA VAL A 153 3.77 -11.80 3.74
C VAL A 153 3.33 -13.26 3.72
N GLY A 154 4.24 -14.14 4.14
CA GLY A 154 3.97 -15.57 4.21
C GLY A 154 5.25 -16.41 4.12
N GLU A 155 5.13 -17.59 3.50
CA GLU A 155 6.27 -18.39 3.09
C GLU A 155 7.09 -17.65 2.05
N GLU A 156 8.40 -17.46 2.29
CA GLU A 156 9.27 -16.66 1.43
C GLU A 156 9.29 -17.17 0.00
N LYS A 157 9.00 -16.28 -0.95
CA LYS A 157 8.98 -16.56 -2.39
C LYS A 157 9.36 -15.32 -3.18
N ILE A 158 9.93 -15.55 -4.36
CA ILE A 158 10.19 -14.49 -5.34
C ILE A 158 9.47 -14.85 -6.63
N PHE A 159 8.57 -14.01 -7.06
CA PHE A 159 7.96 -14.07 -8.38
C PHE A 159 8.68 -13.05 -9.28
N PHE A 160 9.67 -13.52 -10.02
CA PHE A 160 10.45 -12.65 -10.89
C PHE A 160 9.65 -12.34 -12.18
N ASN A 161 9.56 -11.10 -12.60
CA ASN A 161 10.01 -9.83 -12.02
C ASN A 161 8.85 -9.04 -11.36
N ALA A 162 7.97 -9.75 -10.67
CA ALA A 162 6.72 -9.19 -10.14
C ALA A 162 6.86 -8.67 -8.69
N HIS A 163 7.07 -9.56 -7.73
CA HIS A 163 7.10 -9.22 -6.30
C HIS A 163 7.75 -10.32 -5.46
N ARG A 164 8.04 -9.99 -4.21
CA ARG A 164 8.44 -10.94 -3.16
C ARG A 164 7.29 -11.16 -2.18
N VAL A 165 7.17 -12.38 -1.66
CA VAL A 165 6.47 -12.67 -0.41
C VAL A 165 7.55 -12.76 0.67
N THR A 166 7.45 -11.94 1.69
CA THR A 166 8.47 -11.79 2.72
C THR A 166 8.00 -12.43 4.02
N HIS A 167 8.87 -13.17 4.71
CA HIS A 167 8.52 -13.67 6.04
C HIS A 167 8.35 -12.47 7.00
N PRO A 168 7.25 -12.37 7.78
CA PRO A 168 6.96 -11.17 8.57
C PRO A 168 8.04 -10.83 9.62
N ARG A 169 8.83 -11.80 10.10
CA ARG A 169 9.99 -11.56 10.98
C ARG A 169 11.10 -10.78 10.28
N VAL A 170 11.34 -11.02 8.98
CA VAL A 170 12.34 -10.27 8.19
C VAL A 170 11.99 -8.79 8.15
N VAL A 171 10.69 -8.45 8.11
CA VAL A 171 10.25 -7.05 8.21
C VAL A 171 10.70 -6.46 9.54
N LEU A 172 10.43 -7.12 10.67
CA LEU A 172 10.80 -6.64 12.01
C LEU A 172 12.32 -6.46 12.17
N GLU A 173 13.10 -7.42 11.67
CA GLU A 173 14.56 -7.42 11.76
C GLU A 173 15.22 -6.27 10.98
N ASN A 174 14.54 -5.73 9.96
CA ASN A 174 15.04 -4.64 9.13
C ASN A 174 14.43 -3.27 9.47
N MET A 175 13.61 -3.17 10.53
CA MET A 175 13.04 -1.93 11.06
C MET A 175 13.86 -1.39 12.24
N GLU A 176 15.07 -0.91 11.92
CA GLU A 176 16.04 -0.45 12.94
C GLU A 176 15.53 0.76 13.74
N GLY A 177 15.53 0.63 15.07
CA GLY A 177 15.06 1.65 15.99
C GLY A 177 13.55 1.92 15.92
N MET A 178 12.77 1.00 15.32
CA MET A 178 11.31 1.07 15.27
C MET A 178 10.70 0.06 16.26
N LYS A 179 9.57 0.41 16.84
CA LYS A 179 8.73 -0.47 17.67
C LYS A 179 7.46 -0.81 16.90
N LEU A 180 7.14 -2.08 16.77
CA LEU A 180 5.84 -2.52 16.28
C LEU A 180 4.77 -2.15 17.31
N VAL A 181 3.79 -1.34 16.89
CA VAL A 181 2.64 -0.91 17.68
C VAL A 181 1.47 -1.87 17.49
N SER A 182 1.16 -2.17 16.23
CA SER A 182 0.10 -3.12 15.87
C SER A 182 0.44 -3.83 14.56
N LEU A 183 -0.15 -5.00 14.39
CA LEU A 183 -0.07 -5.80 13.18
C LEU A 183 -1.48 -6.27 12.83
N SER A 184 -1.98 -5.81 11.70
CA SER A 184 -3.20 -6.29 11.05
C SER A 184 -2.82 -7.08 9.80
N GLY A 185 -3.76 -7.74 9.16
CA GLY A 185 -3.43 -8.42 7.91
C GLY A 185 -4.62 -8.98 7.17
N VAL A 186 -4.36 -9.41 5.96
CA VAL A 186 -5.29 -10.14 5.09
C VAL A 186 -4.72 -11.52 4.84
N LEU A 187 -5.51 -12.56 5.07
CA LEU A 187 -5.14 -13.95 4.86
C LEU A 187 -5.33 -14.36 3.39
N ASP A 188 -4.86 -15.56 3.03
CA ASP A 188 -4.98 -16.12 1.68
C ASP A 188 -6.44 -16.28 1.21
N ASP A 189 -7.38 -16.44 2.13
CA ASP A 189 -8.82 -16.53 1.85
C ASP A 189 -9.53 -15.16 1.74
N GLY A 190 -8.77 -14.05 1.90
CA GLY A 190 -9.27 -12.69 1.86
C GLY A 190 -9.82 -12.17 3.19
N GLN A 191 -9.78 -12.98 4.28
CA GLN A 191 -10.20 -12.52 5.60
C GLN A 191 -9.27 -11.44 6.13
N TYR A 192 -9.85 -10.30 6.55
CA TYR A 192 -9.13 -9.25 7.27
C TYR A 192 -9.12 -9.51 8.77
N LEU A 193 -7.95 -9.35 9.38
CA LEU A 193 -7.73 -9.42 10.83
C LEU A 193 -7.17 -8.09 11.33
N GLU A 194 -7.89 -7.44 12.24
CA GLU A 194 -7.44 -6.21 12.90
C GLU A 194 -6.20 -6.45 13.78
N CYS A 195 -6.14 -7.61 14.43
CA CYS A 195 -5.00 -8.07 15.22
C CYS A 195 -4.53 -9.41 14.65
N ALA A 196 -3.48 -9.39 13.85
CA ALA A 196 -2.89 -10.59 13.27
C ALA A 196 -1.65 -11.04 14.06
N GLY A 197 -1.51 -12.37 14.23
CA GLY A 197 -0.29 -12.93 14.80
C GLY A 197 0.80 -13.13 13.76
N LEU A 198 2.06 -12.88 14.12
CA LEU A 198 3.20 -13.13 13.23
C LEU A 198 3.24 -14.56 12.70
N ASP A 199 3.00 -15.55 13.58
CA ASP A 199 3.02 -16.97 13.21
C ASP A 199 1.88 -17.34 12.25
N LEU A 200 0.71 -16.70 12.37
CA LEU A 200 -0.39 -16.89 11.44
C LEU A 200 -0.06 -16.32 10.06
N LEU A 201 0.48 -15.10 10.02
CA LEU A 201 0.87 -14.46 8.76
C LEU A 201 2.04 -15.17 8.08
N SER A 202 2.98 -15.74 8.85
CA SER A 202 4.13 -16.47 8.27
C SER A 202 3.77 -17.76 7.53
N ARG A 203 2.59 -18.31 7.81
CA ARG A 203 2.10 -19.55 7.17
C ARG A 203 1.23 -19.30 5.94
N GLN A 204 1.00 -18.04 5.58
CA GLN A 204 0.25 -17.70 4.38
C GLN A 204 1.08 -17.98 3.13
N LYS A 205 0.43 -18.25 2.01
CA LYS A 205 1.10 -18.37 0.70
C LYS A 205 1.29 -17.00 0.05
N TYR A 206 0.30 -16.11 0.25
CA TYR A 206 0.26 -14.76 -0.30
C TYR A 206 -0.66 -13.85 0.55
N GLY A 207 -0.51 -13.91 1.87
CA GLY A 207 -1.19 -12.98 2.76
C GLY A 207 -0.61 -11.57 2.65
N CYS A 208 -1.22 -10.61 3.30
CA CYS A 208 -0.67 -9.26 3.41
C CYS A 208 -0.58 -8.83 4.87
N GLY A 209 0.58 -8.35 5.29
CA GLY A 209 0.77 -7.76 6.61
C GLY A 209 0.63 -6.25 6.56
N PHE A 210 -0.10 -5.66 7.51
CA PHE A 210 -0.23 -4.23 7.72
C PHE A 210 0.45 -3.89 9.05
N PHE A 211 1.64 -3.33 8.98
CA PHE A 211 2.51 -3.04 10.12
C PHE A 211 2.44 -1.57 10.49
N HIS A 212 2.00 -1.27 11.69
CA HIS A 212 2.14 0.07 12.27
C HIS A 212 3.36 0.08 13.19
N PHE A 213 4.35 0.86 12.82
CA PHE A 213 5.54 1.09 13.61
C PHE A 213 5.59 2.52 14.15
N THR A 214 6.20 2.70 15.31
CA THR A 214 6.61 4.02 15.81
C THR A 214 8.12 4.04 16.06
N LYS A 215 8.78 5.19 15.78
CA LYS A 215 10.21 5.35 16.01
C LYS A 215 10.48 5.54 17.48
N LEU A 216 11.42 4.76 18.03
CA LEU A 216 11.85 4.89 19.42
C LEU A 216 12.50 6.27 19.67
N THR A 217 12.27 6.82 20.87
CA THR A 217 12.76 8.13 21.30
C THR A 217 14.27 8.13 21.57
#